data_2b6185441e1742143f0d8b7bd6170aec
#
_entry.id   2b6185441e1742143f0d8b7bd6170aec
#
_cell.length_a   1.000
_cell.length_b   1.000
_cell.length_c   1.000
_cell.angle_alpha   90.00
_cell.angle_beta   90.00
_cell.angle_gamma   90.00
#
_symmetry.space_group_name_H-M   'P 1'
#
loop_
_entity.id
_entity.type
_entity.pdbx_description
1 polymer ?
#
loop_
_entity_poly.entity_id
_entity_poly.type
_entity_poly.pdbx_seq_one_letter_code
_entity_poly.pdbx_strand_id
1 'polypeptide(L)'
;MSRFTVTYTIGVSDQAEAKSIAEALAVEQTIEFPPELVRDDFISNQVKGRVEDLVGAGTHFLAKISYDEACTAMEATQFLNVLFGNSSLQPHIWVTDFSLTPTMEQVFKGPRYGLKGLRELLQVPTRPMIQAVVKPMGTDTKTLANMCTAYTRGGVDVIKDDHGITNQSFSAFRERVASCAAA
;
A
#
# COMPACT_ATOMS: atom_id res chain seq x y z
N MET A 1 20.73 -6.02 11.19
CA MET A 1 19.83 -5.50 10.15
C MET A 1 18.47 -5.26 10.79
N SER A 2 17.79 -4.19 10.37
CA SER A 2 16.48 -3.83 10.93
C SER A 2 15.37 -4.63 10.26
N ARG A 3 14.37 -5.00 11.04
CA ARG A 3 13.22 -5.77 10.54
C ARG A 3 11.94 -4.99 10.77
N PHE A 4 11.12 -4.86 9.75
CA PHE A 4 9.74 -4.38 9.87
C PHE A 4 8.81 -5.55 10.17
N THR A 5 7.62 -5.28 10.68
CA THR A 5 6.66 -6.32 11.03
C THR A 5 5.35 -6.13 10.30
N VAL A 6 4.70 -7.24 9.97
CA VAL A 6 3.36 -7.28 9.39
C VAL A 6 2.50 -8.18 10.27
N THR A 7 1.29 -7.74 10.57
CA THR A 7 0.29 -8.54 11.27
C THR A 7 -0.74 -9.05 10.27
N TYR A 8 -0.86 -10.34 10.19
CA TYR A 8 -1.86 -11.03 9.36
C TYR A 8 -2.97 -11.58 10.23
N THR A 9 -4.21 -11.40 9.82
CA THR A 9 -5.34 -12.18 10.32
C THR A 9 -5.42 -13.47 9.52
N ILE A 10 -5.46 -14.60 10.21
CA ILE A 10 -5.59 -15.94 9.65
C ILE A 10 -6.93 -16.52 10.11
N GLY A 11 -7.88 -16.67 9.20
CA GLY A 11 -9.27 -17.06 9.45
C GLY A 11 -9.45 -18.57 9.59
N VAL A 12 -8.74 -19.19 10.52
CA VAL A 12 -8.89 -20.59 10.90
C VAL A 12 -9.12 -20.69 12.39
N SER A 13 -9.69 -21.81 12.87
CA SER A 13 -10.00 -22.05 14.27
C SER A 13 -8.97 -22.93 14.99
N ASP A 14 -8.14 -23.64 14.25
CA ASP A 14 -7.11 -24.53 14.80
C ASP A 14 -5.76 -23.82 14.89
N GLN A 15 -5.12 -23.90 16.07
CA GLN A 15 -3.85 -23.21 16.31
C GLN A 15 -2.67 -23.85 15.54
N ALA A 16 -2.68 -25.15 15.33
CA ALA A 16 -1.60 -25.82 14.61
C ALA A 16 -1.69 -25.47 13.11
N GLU A 17 -2.91 -25.40 12.58
CA GLU A 17 -3.18 -24.92 11.22
C GLU A 17 -2.73 -23.46 11.06
N ALA A 18 -3.13 -22.58 11.99
CA ALA A 18 -2.73 -21.17 11.96
C ALA A 18 -1.21 -20.99 11.98
N LYS A 19 -0.52 -21.79 12.80
CA LYS A 19 0.95 -21.78 12.87
C LYS A 19 1.58 -22.21 11.55
N SER A 20 1.09 -23.29 10.95
CA SER A 20 1.57 -23.78 9.66
C SER A 20 1.38 -22.74 8.56
N ILE A 21 0.25 -22.05 8.53
CA ILE A 21 -0.03 -20.96 7.58
C ILE A 21 0.91 -19.79 7.83
N ALA A 22 1.13 -19.38 9.07
CA ALA A 22 2.04 -18.27 9.38
C ALA A 22 3.50 -18.57 8.97
N GLU A 23 3.96 -19.80 9.22
CA GLU A 23 5.28 -20.26 8.78
C GLU A 23 5.40 -20.30 7.25
N ALA A 24 4.38 -20.78 6.56
CA ALA A 24 4.32 -20.77 5.10
C ALA A 24 4.34 -19.35 4.54
N LEU A 25 3.57 -18.40 5.13
CA LEU A 25 3.61 -16.98 4.75
C LEU A 25 5.00 -16.37 4.91
N ALA A 26 5.68 -16.66 6.01
CA ALA A 26 7.01 -16.14 6.27
C ALA A 26 8.03 -16.57 5.19
N VAL A 27 7.85 -17.77 4.65
CA VAL A 27 8.64 -18.31 3.55
C VAL A 27 8.22 -17.72 2.20
N GLU A 28 6.91 -17.72 1.91
CA GLU A 28 6.34 -17.31 0.63
C GLU A 28 6.63 -15.86 0.30
N GLN A 29 6.57 -14.97 1.31
CA GLN A 29 6.81 -13.53 1.11
C GLN A 29 8.31 -13.16 1.04
N THR A 30 9.21 -14.14 1.11
CA THR A 30 10.66 -13.88 1.13
C THR A 30 11.45 -14.76 0.20
N ILE A 31 11.65 -16.03 0.56
CA ILE A 31 12.58 -16.93 -0.13
C ILE A 31 11.91 -17.83 -1.19
N GLU A 32 10.61 -18.03 -1.08
CA GLU A 32 9.81 -18.87 -2.00
C GLU A 32 10.45 -20.22 -2.31
N PHE A 33 11.10 -20.81 -1.32
CA PHE A 33 11.90 -22.02 -1.46
C PHE A 33 11.83 -22.89 -0.19
N PRO A 34 11.80 -24.24 -0.27
CA PRO A 34 11.74 -25.10 0.90
C PRO A 34 12.87 -24.80 1.89
N PRO A 35 12.57 -24.37 3.13
CA PRO A 35 13.59 -23.94 4.09
C PRO A 35 14.61 -25.01 4.44
N GLU A 36 14.21 -26.28 4.42
CA GLU A 36 15.06 -27.43 4.71
C GLU A 36 16.13 -27.68 3.64
N LEU A 37 15.96 -27.11 2.45
CA LEU A 37 16.92 -27.18 1.35
C LEU A 37 17.87 -25.98 1.31
N VAL A 38 17.61 -24.93 2.08
CA VAL A 38 18.47 -23.74 2.16
C VAL A 38 19.74 -24.10 2.92
N ARG A 39 20.90 -23.91 2.28
CA ARG A 39 22.23 -24.22 2.84
C ARG A 39 22.98 -22.97 3.28
N ASP A 40 22.51 -21.81 2.91
CA ASP A 40 23.14 -20.52 3.21
C ASP A 40 22.56 -19.93 4.49
N ASP A 41 23.44 -19.69 5.47
CA ASP A 41 23.07 -19.13 6.77
C ASP A 41 22.55 -17.69 6.65
N PHE A 42 23.01 -16.92 5.69
CA PHE A 42 22.50 -15.57 5.44
C PHE A 42 21.04 -15.62 5.00
N ILE A 43 20.69 -16.51 4.07
CA ILE A 43 19.31 -16.68 3.60
C ILE A 43 18.42 -17.13 4.77
N SER A 44 18.85 -18.14 5.51
CA SER A 44 18.08 -18.71 6.61
C SER A 44 17.87 -17.73 7.78
N ASN A 45 18.90 -16.95 8.10
CA ASN A 45 18.92 -16.12 9.29
C ASN A 45 18.60 -14.64 9.03
N GLN A 46 18.73 -14.15 7.80
CA GLN A 46 18.50 -12.75 7.49
C GLN A 46 17.32 -12.55 6.53
N VAL A 47 17.31 -13.25 5.41
CA VAL A 47 16.31 -13.03 4.35
C VAL A 47 14.95 -13.62 4.72
N LYS A 48 14.92 -14.87 5.18
CA LYS A 48 13.67 -15.56 5.51
C LYS A 48 12.85 -14.80 6.54
N GLY A 49 11.55 -14.66 6.28
CA GLY A 49 10.57 -14.13 7.24
C GLY A 49 10.54 -14.94 8.55
N ARG A 50 10.17 -14.31 9.65
CA ARG A 50 10.09 -14.94 10.98
C ARG A 50 8.75 -14.70 11.59
N VAL A 51 8.09 -15.75 12.05
CA VAL A 51 6.91 -15.65 12.90
C VAL A 51 7.37 -15.22 14.29
N GLU A 52 7.05 -14.01 14.68
CA GLU A 52 7.43 -13.44 15.98
C GLU A 52 6.38 -13.76 17.04
N ASP A 53 5.10 -13.79 16.63
CA ASP A 53 3.99 -14.03 17.55
C ASP A 53 2.79 -14.64 16.80
N LEU A 54 1.97 -15.42 17.53
CA LEU A 54 0.72 -16.00 17.04
C LEU A 54 -0.31 -16.04 18.17
N VAL A 55 -1.30 -15.16 18.10
CA VAL A 55 -2.30 -14.99 19.15
C VAL A 55 -3.69 -15.34 18.66
N GLY A 56 -4.41 -16.17 19.42
CA GLY A 56 -5.83 -16.46 19.14
C GLY A 56 -6.71 -15.26 19.44
N ALA A 57 -7.61 -14.93 18.52
CA ALA A 57 -8.56 -13.82 18.61
C ALA A 57 -9.99 -14.28 18.28
N GLY A 58 -10.53 -15.15 19.09
CA GLY A 58 -11.86 -15.74 18.91
C GLY A 58 -11.89 -16.79 17.79
N THR A 59 -12.44 -16.46 16.63
CA THR A 59 -12.58 -17.37 15.47
C THR A 59 -11.42 -17.32 14.49
N HIS A 60 -10.36 -16.58 14.80
CA HIS A 60 -9.19 -16.39 13.95
C HIS A 60 -7.92 -16.21 14.79
N PHE A 61 -6.78 -16.15 14.14
CA PHE A 61 -5.48 -15.88 14.74
C PHE A 61 -4.86 -14.63 14.16
N LEU A 62 -4.10 -13.91 14.98
CA LEU A 62 -3.23 -12.82 14.56
C LEU A 62 -1.79 -13.33 14.55
N ALA A 63 -1.19 -13.37 13.37
CA ALA A 63 0.21 -13.75 13.18
C ALA A 63 1.06 -12.51 12.93
N LYS A 64 2.03 -12.23 13.79
CA LYS A 64 3.00 -11.17 13.60
C LYS A 64 4.26 -11.74 12.97
N ILE A 65 4.55 -11.33 11.75
CA ILE A 65 5.71 -11.81 10.98
C ILE A 65 6.66 -10.64 10.73
N SER A 66 7.96 -10.86 10.97
CA SER A 66 8.99 -9.88 10.70
C SER A 66 9.74 -10.20 9.41
N TYR A 67 10.11 -9.15 8.68
CA TYR A 67 10.87 -9.21 7.44
C TYR A 67 12.06 -8.25 7.50
N ASP A 68 13.20 -8.65 6.94
CA ASP A 68 14.35 -7.74 6.81
C ASP A 68 13.98 -6.59 5.86
N GLU A 69 14.29 -5.35 6.26
CA GLU A 69 13.98 -4.18 5.44
C GLU A 69 14.65 -4.21 4.05
N ALA A 70 15.79 -4.90 3.93
CA ALA A 70 16.48 -5.09 2.66
C ALA A 70 15.65 -5.88 1.63
N CYS A 71 14.69 -6.73 2.07
CA CYS A 71 13.78 -7.44 1.16
C CYS A 71 12.89 -6.50 0.34
N THR A 72 12.73 -5.26 0.80
CA THR A 72 11.94 -4.24 0.09
C THR A 72 12.75 -3.39 -0.89
N ALA A 73 14.08 -3.53 -0.90
CA ALA A 73 14.99 -2.65 -1.64
C ALA A 73 14.73 -1.14 -1.39
N MET A 74 14.01 -0.80 -0.31
CA MET A 74 13.50 0.55 -0.02
C MET A 74 12.61 1.12 -1.15
N GLU A 75 11.98 0.25 -1.93
CA GLU A 75 11.03 0.62 -2.99
C GLU A 75 9.60 0.34 -2.55
N ALA A 76 8.69 1.31 -2.74
CA ALA A 76 7.30 1.19 -2.33
C ALA A 76 6.57 0.03 -3.01
N THR A 77 6.86 -0.24 -4.28
CA THR A 77 6.28 -1.35 -5.04
C THR A 77 6.73 -2.70 -4.48
N GLN A 78 8.01 -2.86 -4.16
CA GLN A 78 8.53 -4.09 -3.57
C GLN A 78 8.06 -4.25 -2.12
N PHE A 79 7.95 -3.17 -1.36
CA PHE A 79 7.33 -3.21 -0.03
C PHE A 79 5.89 -3.74 -0.09
N LEU A 80 5.07 -3.22 -1.02
CA LEU A 80 3.71 -3.73 -1.22
C LEU A 80 3.69 -5.19 -1.66
N ASN A 81 4.65 -5.62 -2.46
CA ASN A 81 4.79 -7.03 -2.85
C ASN A 81 5.08 -7.92 -1.65
N VAL A 82 5.96 -7.51 -0.74
CA VAL A 82 6.23 -8.27 0.51
C VAL A 82 5.00 -8.30 1.42
N LEU A 83 4.19 -7.23 1.47
CA LEU A 83 2.97 -7.21 2.28
C LEU A 83 1.85 -8.09 1.70
N PHE A 84 1.57 -7.91 0.43
CA PHE A 84 0.36 -8.40 -0.22
C PHE A 84 0.61 -9.45 -1.31
N GLY A 85 1.80 -9.57 -1.88
CA GLY A 85 2.16 -10.43 -3.01
C GLY A 85 1.37 -11.75 -3.11
N ASN A 86 2.03 -12.87 -3.08
CA ASN A 86 1.37 -14.17 -3.15
C ASN A 86 0.41 -14.44 -1.97
N SER A 87 0.61 -13.77 -0.82
CA SER A 87 -0.32 -13.90 0.31
C SER A 87 -1.74 -13.45 -0.03
N SER A 88 -1.90 -12.50 -0.95
CA SER A 88 -3.22 -12.01 -1.39
C SER A 88 -4.04 -13.05 -2.18
N LEU A 89 -3.40 -14.11 -2.66
CA LEU A 89 -4.03 -15.22 -3.36
C LEU A 89 -4.54 -16.31 -2.39
N GLN A 90 -4.15 -16.24 -1.12
CA GLN A 90 -4.52 -17.21 -0.11
C GLN A 90 -5.91 -16.88 0.48
N PRO A 91 -6.83 -17.86 0.59
CA PRO A 91 -8.11 -17.64 1.24
C PRO A 91 -7.92 -17.39 2.75
N HIS A 92 -8.77 -16.57 3.32
CA HIS A 92 -8.84 -16.34 4.77
C HIS A 92 -7.58 -15.72 5.38
N ILE A 93 -6.78 -14.99 4.58
CA ILE A 93 -5.61 -14.24 5.03
C ILE A 93 -5.78 -12.77 4.69
N TRP A 94 -5.59 -11.89 5.68
CA TRP A 94 -5.67 -10.43 5.50
C TRP A 94 -4.53 -9.75 6.23
N VAL A 95 -3.90 -8.78 5.60
CA VAL A 95 -3.00 -7.83 6.27
C VAL A 95 -3.86 -6.88 7.10
N THR A 96 -3.62 -6.83 8.40
CA THR A 96 -4.38 -5.96 9.33
C THR A 96 -3.56 -4.82 9.88
N ASP A 97 -2.25 -4.97 9.98
CA ASP A 97 -1.36 -3.93 10.47
C ASP A 97 0.08 -4.15 10.00
N PHE A 98 0.89 -3.11 10.04
CA PHE A 98 2.34 -3.20 9.83
C PHE A 98 3.07 -2.08 10.58
N SER A 99 4.33 -2.34 10.94
CA SER A 99 5.20 -1.34 11.57
C SER A 99 6.48 -1.22 10.77
N LEU A 100 6.80 -0.01 10.34
CA LEU A 100 8.03 0.30 9.60
C LEU A 100 9.24 0.40 10.53
N THR A 101 10.43 0.22 9.98
CA THR A 101 11.67 0.59 10.67
C THR A 101 11.90 2.11 10.56
N PRO A 102 12.71 2.72 11.45
CA PRO A 102 13.06 4.14 11.33
C PRO A 102 13.69 4.50 9.97
N THR A 103 14.44 3.59 9.37
CA THR A 103 15.03 3.78 8.04
C THR A 103 13.94 3.84 6.97
N MET A 104 12.98 2.92 7.01
CA MET A 104 11.84 2.90 6.07
C MET A 104 10.96 4.15 6.22
N GLU A 105 10.72 4.64 7.44
CA GLU A 105 9.97 5.88 7.69
C GLU A 105 10.64 7.11 7.07
N GLN A 106 11.98 7.14 7.03
CA GLN A 106 12.71 8.21 6.37
C GLN A 106 12.56 8.18 4.83
N VAL A 107 12.41 7.00 4.25
CA VAL A 107 12.22 6.81 2.80
C VAL A 107 10.76 6.98 2.42
N PHE A 108 9.84 6.34 3.14
CA PHE A 108 8.40 6.37 2.90
C PHE A 108 7.74 7.50 3.69
N LYS A 109 7.96 8.73 3.27
CA LYS A 109 7.55 9.95 4.00
C LYS A 109 6.03 10.16 4.12
N GLY A 110 5.22 9.33 3.46
CA GLY A 110 3.77 9.50 3.46
C GLY A 110 3.29 10.77 2.73
N PRO A 111 2.09 11.24 3.04
CA PRO A 111 1.49 12.42 2.40
C PRO A 111 2.29 13.69 2.69
N ARG A 112 2.56 14.48 1.65
CA ARG A 112 3.34 15.72 1.77
C ARG A 112 2.74 16.75 2.72
N TYR A 113 1.41 16.89 2.73
CA TYR A 113 0.72 17.93 3.49
C TYR A 113 -0.09 17.39 4.67
N GLY A 114 -0.61 16.17 4.59
CA GLY A 114 -1.59 15.64 5.53
C GLY A 114 -2.87 16.49 5.58
N LEU A 115 -3.75 16.22 6.53
CA LEU A 115 -5.02 16.93 6.65
C LEU A 115 -4.82 18.41 7.01
N LYS A 116 -3.93 18.71 7.95
CA LYS A 116 -3.66 20.08 8.40
C LYS A 116 -3.11 20.93 7.26
N GLY A 117 -2.05 20.45 6.59
CA GLY A 117 -1.43 21.18 5.50
C GLY A 117 -2.35 21.36 4.28
N LEU A 118 -3.23 20.40 3.98
CA LEU A 118 -4.25 20.56 2.94
C LEU A 118 -5.25 21.65 3.30
N ARG A 119 -5.73 21.71 4.55
CA ARG A 119 -6.63 22.77 5.02
C ARG A 119 -6.00 24.16 4.92
N GLU A 120 -4.73 24.27 5.29
CA GLU A 120 -3.95 25.51 5.18
C GLU A 120 -3.76 25.91 3.71
N LEU A 121 -3.36 24.98 2.84
CA LEU A 121 -3.16 25.20 1.42
C LEU A 121 -4.43 25.67 0.70
N LEU A 122 -5.56 25.05 1.02
CA LEU A 122 -6.86 25.33 0.40
C LEU A 122 -7.62 26.48 1.10
N GLN A 123 -7.11 27.00 2.20
CA GLN A 123 -7.77 28.02 3.04
C GLN A 123 -9.17 27.58 3.52
N VAL A 124 -9.30 26.31 3.85
CA VAL A 124 -10.55 25.69 4.34
C VAL A 124 -10.34 25.17 5.77
N PRO A 125 -10.34 26.05 6.78
CA PRO A 125 -9.95 25.66 8.13
C PRO A 125 -10.94 24.71 8.82
N THR A 126 -12.25 24.89 8.63
CA THR A 126 -13.27 24.18 9.44
C THR A 126 -14.34 23.45 8.62
N ARG A 127 -14.83 24.04 7.53
CA ARG A 127 -15.88 23.38 6.73
C ARG A 127 -15.39 22.07 6.09
N PRO A 128 -16.29 21.18 5.66
CA PRO A 128 -15.93 20.05 4.81
C PRO A 128 -15.21 20.51 3.53
N MET A 129 -14.18 19.76 3.12
CA MET A 129 -13.55 19.93 1.81
C MET A 129 -14.33 19.10 0.78
N ILE A 130 -14.55 19.67 -0.38
CA ILE A 130 -15.28 19.04 -1.48
C ILE A 130 -14.26 18.60 -2.53
N GLN A 131 -14.25 17.31 -2.85
CA GLN A 131 -13.44 16.75 -3.91
C GLN A 131 -14.30 16.27 -5.07
N ALA A 132 -13.93 16.64 -6.31
CA ALA A 132 -14.48 16.07 -7.53
C ALA A 132 -13.46 15.20 -8.25
N VAL A 133 -13.94 14.26 -9.04
CA VAL A 133 -13.09 13.33 -9.82
C VAL A 133 -13.41 13.49 -11.29
N VAL A 134 -12.40 13.73 -12.11
CA VAL A 134 -12.54 13.78 -13.58
C VAL A 134 -12.59 12.37 -14.14
N LYS A 135 -13.61 12.06 -14.94
CA LYS A 135 -13.87 10.77 -15.58
C LYS A 135 -15.00 10.88 -16.62
N PRO A 136 -15.30 9.86 -17.46
CA PRO A 136 -14.70 8.51 -17.45
C PRO A 136 -13.33 8.46 -18.12
N MET A 137 -12.63 7.33 -17.95
CA MET A 137 -11.46 6.96 -18.77
C MET A 137 -11.87 6.92 -20.24
N GLY A 138 -11.01 7.43 -21.13
CA GLY A 138 -11.31 7.58 -22.56
C GLY A 138 -11.72 9.00 -22.95
N THR A 139 -12.02 9.87 -21.97
CA THR A 139 -12.31 11.28 -22.20
C THR A 139 -11.04 12.02 -22.61
N ASP A 140 -11.14 12.86 -23.66
CA ASP A 140 -10.02 13.66 -24.15
C ASP A 140 -9.61 14.76 -23.14
N THR A 141 -8.36 15.20 -23.25
CA THR A 141 -7.76 16.20 -22.37
C THR A 141 -8.54 17.51 -22.31
N LYS A 142 -9.07 18.00 -23.44
CA LYS A 142 -9.83 19.25 -23.49
C LYS A 142 -11.15 19.16 -22.74
N THR A 143 -11.84 18.04 -22.90
CA THR A 143 -13.11 17.79 -22.18
C THR A 143 -12.86 17.67 -20.67
N LEU A 144 -11.79 16.97 -20.25
CA LEU A 144 -11.41 16.91 -18.84
C LEU A 144 -11.08 18.29 -18.25
N ALA A 145 -10.37 19.14 -19.00
CA ALA A 145 -10.08 20.52 -18.60
C ALA A 145 -11.37 21.37 -18.44
N ASN A 146 -12.33 21.22 -19.36
CA ASN A 146 -13.63 21.88 -19.25
C ASN A 146 -14.41 21.43 -18.00
N MET A 147 -14.33 20.14 -17.63
CA MET A 147 -14.91 19.64 -16.39
C MET A 147 -14.23 20.29 -15.17
N CYS A 148 -12.90 20.43 -15.17
CA CYS A 148 -12.17 21.14 -14.11
C CYS A 148 -12.67 22.58 -13.95
N THR A 149 -12.84 23.32 -15.06
CA THR A 149 -13.41 24.67 -15.03
C THR A 149 -14.82 24.69 -14.40
N ALA A 150 -15.66 23.73 -14.77
CA ALA A 150 -17.02 23.65 -14.21
C ALA A 150 -17.01 23.32 -12.71
N TYR A 151 -16.16 22.40 -12.29
CA TYR A 151 -16.01 22.03 -10.88
C TYR A 151 -15.47 23.18 -10.03
N THR A 152 -14.46 23.91 -10.54
CA THR A 152 -13.89 25.08 -9.87
C THR A 152 -14.96 26.18 -9.70
N ARG A 153 -15.74 26.48 -10.74
CA ARG A 153 -16.87 27.43 -10.67
C ARG A 153 -17.96 26.97 -9.68
N GLY A 154 -18.13 25.67 -9.52
CA GLY A 154 -19.04 25.06 -8.53
C GLY A 154 -18.54 25.08 -7.10
N GLY A 155 -17.32 25.56 -6.84
CA GLY A 155 -16.73 25.66 -5.50
C GLY A 155 -16.10 24.37 -4.98
N VAL A 156 -15.64 23.50 -5.87
CA VAL A 156 -14.86 22.30 -5.52
C VAL A 156 -13.46 22.71 -5.06
N ASP A 157 -12.99 22.16 -3.95
CA ASP A 157 -11.70 22.50 -3.36
C ASP A 157 -10.53 21.66 -3.97
N VAL A 158 -10.81 20.43 -4.34
CA VAL A 158 -9.81 19.49 -4.87
C VAL A 158 -10.37 18.77 -6.09
N ILE A 159 -9.60 18.77 -7.16
CA ILE A 159 -9.90 17.96 -8.37
C ILE A 159 -8.88 16.83 -8.45
N LYS A 160 -9.35 15.61 -8.63
CA LYS A 160 -8.55 14.39 -8.69
C LYS A 160 -8.74 13.69 -10.03
N ASP A 161 -7.64 13.20 -10.62
CA ASP A 161 -7.74 12.18 -11.67
C ASP A 161 -8.39 10.91 -11.10
N ASP A 162 -9.21 10.23 -11.86
CA ASP A 162 -9.69 8.91 -11.48
C ASP A 162 -8.52 7.91 -11.45
N HIS A 163 -8.61 6.93 -10.54
CA HIS A 163 -7.53 5.93 -10.37
C HIS A 163 -7.24 5.12 -11.65
N GLY A 164 -8.20 4.99 -12.55
CA GLY A 164 -8.01 4.34 -13.84
C GLY A 164 -7.34 5.19 -14.91
N ILE A 165 -7.27 6.53 -14.72
CA ILE A 165 -6.65 7.43 -15.69
C ILE A 165 -5.17 7.60 -15.34
N THR A 166 -4.30 7.05 -16.16
CA THR A 166 -2.84 7.07 -15.98
C THR A 166 -2.14 7.84 -17.11
N ASN A 167 -1.30 7.22 -17.89
CA ASN A 167 -0.59 7.82 -19.01
C ASN A 167 -1.00 7.15 -20.33
N GLN A 168 -2.30 6.98 -20.56
CA GLN A 168 -2.81 6.39 -21.80
C GLN A 168 -2.63 7.34 -22.98
N SER A 169 -2.50 6.77 -24.19
CA SER A 169 -2.22 7.51 -25.43
C SER A 169 -3.31 8.51 -25.82
N PHE A 170 -4.56 8.28 -25.43
CA PHE A 170 -5.70 9.18 -25.71
C PHE A 170 -5.80 10.37 -24.73
N SER A 171 -5.02 10.35 -23.64
CA SER A 171 -4.89 11.47 -22.68
C SER A 171 -3.58 11.33 -21.90
N ALA A 172 -2.50 11.82 -22.49
CA ALA A 172 -1.17 11.76 -21.90
C ALA A 172 -1.12 12.53 -20.57
N PHE A 173 -0.51 11.95 -19.55
CA PHE A 173 -0.52 12.48 -18.17
C PHE A 173 -0.05 13.94 -18.10
N ARG A 174 1.11 14.26 -18.70
CA ARG A 174 1.68 15.62 -18.63
C ARG A 174 0.77 16.66 -19.27
N GLU A 175 0.22 16.34 -20.45
CA GLU A 175 -0.67 17.24 -21.19
C GLU A 175 -1.98 17.45 -20.41
N ARG A 176 -2.58 16.38 -19.91
CA ARG A 176 -3.80 16.43 -19.11
C ARG A 176 -3.62 17.27 -17.84
N VAL A 177 -2.57 17.00 -17.06
CA VAL A 177 -2.31 17.75 -15.82
C VAL A 177 -2.11 19.24 -16.13
N ALA A 178 -1.31 19.59 -17.14
CA ALA A 178 -1.10 20.99 -17.52
C ALA A 178 -2.41 21.67 -17.95
N SER A 179 -3.22 21.00 -18.77
CA SER A 179 -4.49 21.55 -19.26
C SER A 179 -5.54 21.70 -18.15
N CYS A 180 -5.65 20.70 -17.28
CA CYS A 180 -6.58 20.74 -16.14
C CYS A 180 -6.18 21.78 -15.09
N ALA A 181 -4.87 21.96 -14.85
CA ALA A 181 -4.39 22.97 -13.90
C ALA A 181 -4.51 24.40 -14.42
N ALA A 182 -4.54 24.60 -15.75
CA ALA A 182 -4.73 25.91 -16.37
C ALA A 182 -6.21 26.31 -16.54
N ALA A 183 -7.13 25.38 -16.36
CA ALA A 183 -8.56 25.58 -16.56
C ALA A 183 -9.26 26.18 -15.33
#